data_84dbf7f70c723e7edd3eb8c10b5ade81
#
_entry.id   84dbf7f70c723e7edd3eb8c10b5ade81
#
_cell.length_a   1.000
_cell.length_b   1.000
_cell.length_c   1.000
_cell.angle_alpha   90.00
_cell.angle_beta   90.00
_cell.angle_gamma   90.00
#
_symmetry.space_group_name_H-M   'P 1'
#
loop_
_entity.id
_entity.type
_entity.pdbx_description
1 polymer ?
#
loop_
_entity_poly.entity_id
_entity_poly.type
_entity_poly.pdbx_seq_one_letter_code
_entity_poly.pdbx_strand_id
1 'polypeptide(L)'
;MTAFYVVVENLADWQPYYPSQDVITFDKYLEKIKDTRERRVRVINLCRSFRYLSTGYYCSLLAEARGHHVFPSVATINDLGRKSLAALLLEETKKPLGKLAPGTSGESLSFHSWFGQTLDPGLAKLGQVIFESFPCPLLEIALINKDGWQVKQVKPISLKALTDEREQEAFANAFDQFSRKIWRKPRAKKPNRFDMAILVNPEETMPPSDTKALKSFEKAAEQLGIATDLITKKDYMRLPEYDALFIRETTAVDHHTYRFAKKAEAEDIVVIDDSTSILRCTNKIYLADLLTTHKIPTPKTVILNQPDEKTLQKLVSEIDFPIILKIPDGSFSRGIVKVDSMDDLHTAAKQLLQHSALLLAQEFMYTEYDWRIGVFNNKPLYACRYYMVRDHWQIYRYGESDTQSGDFDTLPTFETPKKVLDLAVKTTRLIGNGLYGVDIKQAGDRVVVIEVNDNPSIESGIEDKYLGDQLYLEIMNEFLRRLEARGK
;
A
#
# COMPACT_ATOMS: atom_id res chain seq x y z
N MET A 1 25.95 -10.89 2.50
CA MET A 1 25.75 -10.94 1.02
C MET A 1 24.40 -11.58 0.79
N THR A 2 23.61 -11.02 -0.10
CA THR A 2 22.35 -11.66 -0.53
C THR A 2 22.72 -12.75 -1.51
N ALA A 3 22.44 -14.02 -1.19
CA ALA A 3 22.62 -15.10 -2.13
C ALA A 3 21.43 -15.13 -3.10
N PHE A 4 21.71 -15.42 -4.37
CA PHE A 4 20.71 -15.53 -5.41
C PHE A 4 20.82 -16.91 -6.06
N TYR A 5 19.70 -17.62 -6.18
CA TYR A 5 19.69 -18.93 -6.84
C TYR A 5 18.60 -19.00 -7.90
N VAL A 6 18.96 -19.52 -9.04
CA VAL A 6 18.04 -19.99 -10.07
C VAL A 6 17.97 -21.50 -9.94
N VAL A 7 16.82 -22.02 -9.50
CA VAL A 7 16.68 -23.44 -9.26
C VAL A 7 15.97 -24.11 -10.43
N VAL A 8 16.63 -25.10 -11.02
CA VAL A 8 16.13 -25.95 -12.11
C VAL A 8 16.10 -27.42 -11.65
N GLU A 9 15.32 -28.27 -12.31
CA GLU A 9 15.36 -29.73 -12.02
C GLU A 9 16.59 -30.40 -12.61
N ASN A 10 17.05 -29.92 -13.78
CA ASN A 10 18.21 -30.43 -14.45
C ASN A 10 18.96 -29.27 -15.10
N LEU A 11 20.31 -29.26 -14.98
CA LEU A 11 21.15 -28.23 -15.62
C LEU A 11 21.01 -28.21 -17.15
N ALA A 12 20.61 -29.32 -17.77
CA ALA A 12 20.30 -29.37 -19.19
C ALA A 12 19.11 -28.48 -19.60
N ASP A 13 18.23 -28.12 -18.65
CA ASP A 13 17.13 -27.17 -18.92
C ASP A 13 17.64 -25.73 -19.10
N TRP A 14 18.86 -25.46 -18.62
CA TRP A 14 19.53 -24.16 -18.76
C TRP A 14 20.55 -24.10 -19.90
N GLN A 15 20.80 -25.20 -20.61
CA GLN A 15 21.84 -25.27 -21.67
C GLN A 15 21.72 -24.23 -22.79
N PRO A 16 20.53 -23.75 -23.21
CA PRO A 16 20.44 -22.70 -24.21
C PRO A 16 20.99 -21.33 -23.73
N TYR A 17 21.25 -21.19 -22.44
CA TYR A 17 21.61 -19.93 -21.81
C TYR A 17 23.07 -19.94 -21.29
N TYR A 18 23.62 -18.74 -21.03
CA TYR A 18 24.99 -18.63 -20.51
C TYR A 18 25.15 -19.34 -19.17
N PRO A 19 26.25 -20.09 -18.97
CA PRO A 19 26.53 -20.72 -17.68
C PRO A 19 26.61 -19.69 -16.55
N SER A 20 25.95 -19.97 -15.43
CA SER A 20 26.00 -19.14 -14.25
C SER A 20 26.19 -20.01 -13.01
N GLN A 21 27.03 -19.56 -12.07
CA GLN A 21 27.23 -20.25 -10.79
C GLN A 21 25.99 -20.17 -9.87
N ASP A 22 25.08 -19.23 -10.17
CA ASP A 22 23.84 -19.05 -9.43
C ASP A 22 22.76 -20.04 -9.87
N VAL A 23 22.95 -20.74 -10.99
CA VAL A 23 22.03 -21.78 -11.49
C VAL A 23 22.40 -23.12 -10.85
N ILE A 24 21.50 -23.65 -10.05
CA ILE A 24 21.67 -24.90 -9.33
C ILE A 24 20.50 -25.85 -9.53
N THR A 25 20.74 -27.15 -9.37
CA THR A 25 19.65 -28.12 -9.35
C THR A 25 18.89 -28.07 -8.03
N PHE A 26 17.64 -28.55 -8.05
CA PHE A 26 16.83 -28.69 -6.84
C PHE A 26 17.52 -29.53 -5.76
N ASP A 27 18.20 -30.62 -6.15
CA ASP A 27 18.96 -31.46 -5.22
C ASP A 27 20.08 -30.67 -4.52
N LYS A 28 20.85 -29.88 -5.27
CA LYS A 28 21.86 -28.98 -4.69
C LYS A 28 21.24 -27.93 -3.79
N TYR A 29 20.04 -27.42 -4.15
CA TYR A 29 19.32 -26.51 -3.30
C TYR A 29 18.88 -27.17 -1.99
N LEU A 30 18.47 -28.44 -2.02
CA LEU A 30 18.16 -29.22 -0.81
C LEU A 30 19.38 -29.35 0.11
N GLU A 31 20.55 -29.64 -0.43
CA GLU A 31 21.80 -29.81 0.33
C GLU A 31 22.29 -28.55 1.02
N LYS A 32 22.00 -27.37 0.47
CA LYS A 32 22.40 -26.06 1.02
C LYS A 32 21.73 -25.68 2.36
N ILE A 33 20.87 -26.51 2.92
CA ILE A 33 20.17 -26.29 4.22
C ILE A 33 21.13 -26.09 5.39
N LYS A 34 22.38 -26.52 5.26
CA LYS A 34 23.32 -26.58 6.39
C LYS A 34 24.04 -25.26 6.68
N ASP A 35 23.97 -24.26 5.82
CA ASP A 35 24.65 -22.99 6.03
C ASP A 35 23.71 -21.88 6.52
N THR A 36 23.47 -21.86 7.82
CA THR A 36 22.62 -20.86 8.52
C THR A 36 23.15 -19.43 8.47
N ARG A 37 24.27 -19.16 7.79
CA ARG A 37 24.90 -17.83 7.69
C ARG A 37 24.38 -17.00 6.52
N GLU A 38 23.71 -17.61 5.55
CA GLU A 38 23.09 -16.89 4.42
C GLU A 38 21.71 -16.34 4.83
N ARG A 39 21.66 -15.17 5.46
CA ARG A 39 20.44 -14.56 6.01
C ARG A 39 19.47 -13.98 4.95
N ARG A 40 19.89 -13.90 3.67
CA ARG A 40 19.09 -13.37 2.57
C ARG A 40 19.35 -14.18 1.33
N VAL A 41 18.42 -15.04 1.03
CA VAL A 41 18.48 -15.84 -0.19
C VAL A 41 17.26 -15.52 -1.04
N ARG A 42 17.50 -15.23 -2.31
CA ARG A 42 16.44 -15.08 -3.33
C ARG A 42 16.48 -16.27 -4.26
N VAL A 43 15.32 -16.83 -4.53
CA VAL A 43 15.17 -18.04 -5.35
C VAL A 43 14.26 -17.74 -6.52
N ILE A 44 14.76 -17.89 -7.75
CA ILE A 44 13.91 -18.00 -8.93
C ILE A 44 13.73 -19.48 -9.23
N ASN A 45 12.51 -19.95 -9.05
CA ASN A 45 12.16 -21.34 -9.27
C ASN A 45 11.73 -21.54 -10.73
N LEU A 46 12.57 -22.20 -11.52
CA LEU A 46 12.35 -22.56 -12.93
C LEU A 46 12.21 -24.08 -13.10
N CYS A 47 11.74 -24.77 -12.08
CA CYS A 47 11.42 -26.20 -12.16
C CYS A 47 10.35 -26.47 -13.23
N ARG A 48 10.32 -27.71 -13.71
CA ARG A 48 9.45 -28.10 -14.84
C ARG A 48 7.97 -28.13 -14.53
N SER A 49 7.59 -28.37 -13.28
CA SER A 49 6.20 -28.52 -12.88
C SER A 49 5.94 -27.84 -11.53
N PHE A 50 4.83 -27.13 -11.46
CA PHE A 50 4.33 -26.51 -10.23
C PHE A 50 3.04 -27.18 -9.70
N ARG A 51 2.75 -28.39 -10.14
CA ARG A 51 1.61 -29.17 -9.60
C ARG A 51 1.86 -29.46 -8.12
N TYR A 52 0.80 -29.56 -7.34
CA TYR A 52 0.88 -29.94 -5.94
C TYR A 52 1.76 -31.20 -5.76
N LEU A 53 2.70 -31.14 -4.82
CA LEU A 53 3.71 -32.16 -4.53
C LEU A 53 4.77 -32.39 -5.65
N SER A 54 4.84 -31.56 -6.68
CA SER A 54 5.92 -31.61 -7.67
C SER A 54 7.20 -30.95 -7.14
N THR A 55 8.31 -31.16 -7.85
CA THR A 55 9.62 -30.56 -7.52
C THR A 55 9.52 -29.03 -7.42
N GLY A 56 8.85 -28.38 -8.37
CA GLY A 56 8.69 -26.91 -8.32
C GLY A 56 7.81 -26.44 -7.17
N TYR A 57 6.76 -27.20 -6.83
CA TYR A 57 5.97 -26.90 -5.63
C TYR A 57 6.82 -26.97 -4.37
N TYR A 58 7.60 -28.07 -4.21
CA TYR A 58 8.48 -28.21 -3.05
C TYR A 58 9.63 -27.20 -3.04
N CYS A 59 10.14 -26.80 -4.19
CA CYS A 59 11.16 -25.76 -4.27
C CYS A 59 10.65 -24.45 -3.63
N SER A 60 9.47 -24.00 -4.01
CA SER A 60 8.87 -22.80 -3.41
C SER A 60 8.51 -23.00 -1.93
N LEU A 61 7.89 -24.12 -1.59
CA LEU A 61 7.49 -24.41 -0.20
C LEU A 61 8.69 -24.43 0.76
N LEU A 62 9.78 -25.08 0.36
CA LEU A 62 10.99 -25.17 1.17
C LEU A 62 11.75 -23.83 1.22
N ALA A 63 11.70 -23.05 0.16
CA ALA A 63 12.27 -21.71 0.17
C ALA A 63 11.55 -20.82 1.19
N GLU A 64 10.19 -20.79 1.17
CA GLU A 64 9.40 -20.06 2.17
C GLU A 64 9.67 -20.57 3.60
N ALA A 65 9.71 -21.89 3.81
CA ALA A 65 10.01 -22.48 5.10
C ALA A 65 11.41 -22.11 5.65
N ARG A 66 12.35 -21.74 4.76
CA ARG A 66 13.70 -21.28 5.09
C ARG A 66 13.81 -19.77 5.25
N GLY A 67 12.70 -19.03 5.07
CA GLY A 67 12.71 -17.58 5.04
C GLY A 67 13.38 -16.98 3.79
N HIS A 68 13.49 -17.75 2.71
CA HIS A 68 14.00 -17.28 1.43
C HIS A 68 12.87 -16.62 0.64
N HIS A 69 13.17 -15.53 -0.05
CA HIS A 69 12.24 -14.95 -1.03
C HIS A 69 12.23 -15.81 -2.29
N VAL A 70 11.11 -16.44 -2.59
CA VAL A 70 10.97 -17.32 -3.75
C VAL A 70 9.97 -16.80 -4.76
N PHE A 71 10.24 -17.07 -6.02
CA PHE A 71 9.44 -16.65 -7.15
C PHE A 71 9.28 -17.81 -8.16
N PRO A 72 8.04 -18.35 -8.37
CA PRO A 72 6.80 -17.96 -7.75
C PRO A 72 6.66 -18.43 -6.30
N SER A 73 5.84 -17.72 -5.49
CA SER A 73 5.45 -18.14 -4.15
C SER A 73 4.50 -19.34 -4.19
N VAL A 74 4.35 -20.05 -3.05
CA VAL A 74 3.35 -21.13 -2.92
C VAL A 74 1.94 -20.60 -3.11
N ALA A 75 1.66 -19.38 -2.63
CA ALA A 75 0.38 -18.70 -2.85
C ALA A 75 0.08 -18.54 -4.34
N THR A 76 1.02 -17.96 -5.10
CA THR A 76 0.90 -17.81 -6.57
C THR A 76 0.68 -19.15 -7.29
N ILE A 77 1.41 -20.20 -6.89
CA ILE A 77 1.26 -21.54 -7.46
C ILE A 77 -0.16 -22.08 -7.23
N ASN A 78 -0.67 -21.93 -6.00
CA ASN A 78 -2.01 -22.39 -5.64
C ASN A 78 -3.10 -21.60 -6.36
N ASP A 79 -2.93 -20.30 -6.53
CA ASP A 79 -3.89 -19.43 -7.23
C ASP A 79 -3.96 -19.76 -8.73
N LEU A 80 -2.82 -20.00 -9.37
CA LEU A 80 -2.75 -20.48 -10.76
C LEU A 80 -3.41 -21.86 -10.94
N GLY A 81 -3.40 -22.69 -9.90
CA GLY A 81 -4.04 -24.00 -9.89
C GLY A 81 -5.58 -23.96 -9.82
N ARG A 82 -6.20 -22.84 -9.45
CA ARG A 82 -7.64 -22.68 -9.23
C ARG A 82 -8.30 -21.87 -10.33
N LYS A 83 -8.92 -22.55 -11.32
CA LYS A 83 -9.57 -21.86 -12.47
C LYS A 83 -10.59 -20.78 -12.10
N SER A 84 -11.36 -20.97 -11.04
CA SER A 84 -12.37 -20.00 -10.59
C SER A 84 -11.75 -18.73 -9.96
N LEU A 85 -10.65 -18.86 -9.25
CA LEU A 85 -9.95 -17.74 -8.64
C LEU A 85 -9.19 -16.90 -9.69
N ALA A 86 -8.57 -17.59 -10.66
CA ALA A 86 -7.90 -16.95 -11.79
C ALA A 86 -8.88 -16.06 -12.58
N ALA A 87 -10.12 -16.48 -12.77
CA ALA A 87 -11.14 -15.70 -13.49
C ALA A 87 -11.53 -14.41 -12.74
N LEU A 88 -11.62 -14.45 -11.40
CA LEU A 88 -11.97 -13.29 -10.57
C LEU A 88 -10.83 -12.26 -10.51
N LEU A 89 -9.57 -12.71 -10.42
CA LEU A 89 -8.41 -11.82 -10.35
C LEU A 89 -8.08 -11.14 -11.68
N LEU A 90 -8.69 -11.59 -12.78
CA LEU A 90 -8.45 -11.07 -14.14
C LEU A 90 -9.42 -9.95 -14.57
N GLU A 91 -10.20 -9.37 -13.66
CA GLU A 91 -11.05 -8.20 -14.01
C GLU A 91 -10.24 -7.02 -14.58
N GLU A 92 -9.02 -6.81 -14.11
CA GLU A 92 -8.13 -5.75 -14.61
C GLU A 92 -7.65 -5.99 -16.05
N THR A 93 -7.80 -7.21 -16.58
CA THR A 93 -7.47 -7.52 -17.99
C THR A 93 -8.50 -7.00 -18.98
N LYS A 94 -9.72 -6.63 -18.55
CA LYS A 94 -10.79 -6.14 -19.45
C LYS A 94 -10.34 -4.91 -20.26
N LYS A 95 -9.62 -3.97 -19.65
CA LYS A 95 -9.11 -2.75 -20.33
C LYS A 95 -8.04 -3.05 -21.38
N PRO A 96 -6.98 -3.85 -21.08
CA PRO A 96 -6.00 -4.25 -22.08
C PRO A 96 -6.62 -5.11 -23.21
N LEU A 97 -7.53 -6.04 -22.87
CA LEU A 97 -8.22 -6.89 -23.85
C LEU A 97 -9.08 -6.09 -24.83
N GLY A 98 -9.77 -5.05 -24.34
CA GLY A 98 -10.56 -4.15 -25.20
C GLY A 98 -9.72 -3.29 -26.17
N LYS A 99 -8.39 -3.24 -25.98
CA LYS A 99 -7.44 -2.52 -26.85
C LYS A 99 -6.71 -3.44 -27.82
N LEU A 100 -6.95 -4.76 -27.78
CA LEU A 100 -6.41 -5.66 -28.79
C LEU A 100 -6.92 -5.25 -30.18
N ALA A 101 -5.94 -5.08 -31.10
CA ALA A 101 -6.22 -4.52 -32.41
C ALA A 101 -7.36 -5.25 -33.13
N PRO A 102 -8.22 -4.53 -33.91
CA PRO A 102 -9.32 -5.12 -34.66
C PRO A 102 -8.91 -6.18 -35.70
N GLY A 103 -7.60 -6.38 -35.91
CA GLY A 103 -7.02 -7.34 -36.85
C GLY A 103 -6.61 -8.68 -36.23
N THR A 104 -6.81 -8.90 -34.93
CA THR A 104 -6.57 -10.22 -34.31
C THR A 104 -7.76 -11.11 -34.66
N SER A 105 -7.74 -11.70 -35.88
CA SER A 105 -8.79 -12.59 -36.38
C SER A 105 -8.55 -14.00 -35.82
N GLY A 106 -9.54 -14.55 -35.11
CA GLY A 106 -9.50 -15.91 -34.61
C GLY A 106 -10.44 -16.12 -33.43
N GLU A 107 -10.84 -17.36 -33.18
CA GLU A 107 -11.65 -17.76 -32.03
C GLU A 107 -10.83 -17.91 -30.73
N SER A 108 -9.50 -18.08 -30.87
CA SER A 108 -8.59 -18.27 -29.74
C SER A 108 -7.17 -17.78 -30.09
N LEU A 109 -6.42 -17.33 -29.08
CA LEU A 109 -5.04 -16.92 -29.17
C LEU A 109 -4.29 -17.45 -27.93
N SER A 110 -3.10 -18.02 -28.13
CA SER A 110 -2.21 -18.38 -27.04
C SER A 110 -0.84 -17.72 -27.24
N PHE A 111 -0.25 -17.26 -26.14
CA PHE A 111 1.08 -16.66 -26.15
C PHE A 111 1.81 -16.93 -24.84
N HIS A 112 3.12 -16.79 -24.84
CA HIS A 112 3.98 -16.88 -23.67
C HIS A 112 4.31 -15.51 -23.09
N SER A 113 4.47 -15.47 -21.79
CA SER A 113 4.93 -14.28 -21.06
C SER A 113 6.10 -14.65 -20.15
N TRP A 114 7.14 -13.84 -20.16
CA TRP A 114 8.37 -13.97 -19.37
C TRP A 114 8.51 -12.76 -18.44
N PHE A 115 8.34 -12.96 -17.15
CA PHE A 115 8.39 -11.85 -16.18
C PHE A 115 7.51 -10.65 -16.60
N GLY A 116 6.32 -10.95 -17.17
CA GLY A 116 5.38 -9.94 -17.68
C GLY A 116 5.68 -9.38 -19.06
N GLN A 117 6.80 -9.76 -19.68
CA GLN A 117 7.14 -9.38 -21.06
C GLN A 117 6.57 -10.39 -22.06
N THR A 118 6.33 -9.95 -23.30
CA THR A 118 5.79 -10.76 -24.39
C THR A 118 6.52 -10.44 -25.68
N LEU A 119 6.52 -11.36 -26.67
CA LEU A 119 7.10 -11.08 -28.01
C LEU A 119 6.28 -10.03 -28.75
N ASP A 120 4.96 -10.12 -28.68
CA ASP A 120 4.08 -9.19 -29.37
C ASP A 120 3.91 -7.91 -28.50
N PRO A 121 4.34 -6.73 -28.99
CA PRO A 121 4.14 -5.47 -28.29
C PRO A 121 2.66 -5.14 -28.02
N GLY A 122 1.74 -5.62 -28.85
CA GLY A 122 0.30 -5.47 -28.67
C GLY A 122 -0.23 -6.19 -27.42
N LEU A 123 0.46 -7.24 -26.98
CA LEU A 123 0.12 -8.03 -25.80
C LEU A 123 0.92 -7.62 -24.54
N ALA A 124 1.89 -6.69 -24.67
CA ALA A 124 2.78 -6.34 -23.56
C ALA A 124 2.05 -5.85 -22.32
N LYS A 125 1.02 -4.99 -22.48
CA LYS A 125 0.23 -4.51 -21.34
C LYS A 125 -0.58 -5.62 -20.69
N LEU A 126 -1.10 -6.56 -21.48
CA LEU A 126 -1.83 -7.71 -20.96
C LEU A 126 -0.89 -8.66 -20.22
N GLY A 127 0.27 -8.97 -20.77
CA GLY A 127 1.31 -9.77 -20.11
C GLY A 127 1.74 -9.19 -18.77
N GLN A 128 1.91 -7.86 -18.72
CA GLN A 128 2.25 -7.15 -17.50
C GLN A 128 1.15 -7.30 -16.44
N VAL A 129 -0.13 -7.05 -16.77
CA VAL A 129 -1.25 -7.13 -15.84
C VAL A 129 -1.44 -8.55 -15.31
N ILE A 130 -1.27 -9.57 -16.19
CA ILE A 130 -1.35 -10.98 -15.76
C ILE A 130 -0.20 -11.33 -14.81
N PHE A 131 1.01 -10.86 -15.10
CA PHE A 131 2.16 -11.07 -14.23
C PHE A 131 2.00 -10.34 -12.88
N GLU A 132 1.37 -9.17 -12.86
CA GLU A 132 1.01 -8.45 -11.63
C GLU A 132 0.05 -9.26 -10.75
N SER A 133 -0.90 -9.94 -11.39
CA SER A 133 -1.89 -10.79 -10.69
C SER A 133 -1.30 -12.15 -10.28
N PHE A 134 -0.44 -12.72 -11.11
CA PHE A 134 0.19 -14.03 -10.92
C PHE A 134 1.70 -13.92 -11.15
N PRO A 135 2.46 -13.48 -10.16
CA PRO A 135 3.90 -13.37 -10.27
C PRO A 135 4.59 -14.74 -10.48
N CYS A 136 4.75 -15.15 -11.72
CA CYS A 136 5.41 -16.41 -12.11
C CYS A 136 6.36 -16.17 -13.28
N PRO A 137 7.60 -16.72 -13.26
CA PRO A 137 8.64 -16.44 -14.27
C PRO A 137 8.21 -16.69 -15.71
N LEU A 138 7.53 -17.81 -15.94
CA LEU A 138 7.07 -18.23 -17.27
C LEU A 138 5.59 -18.62 -17.21
N LEU A 139 4.79 -17.97 -18.03
CA LEU A 139 3.36 -18.24 -18.16
C LEU A 139 2.98 -18.47 -19.62
N GLU A 140 2.10 -19.44 -19.86
CA GLU A 140 1.31 -19.54 -21.06
C GLU A 140 -0.07 -18.97 -20.78
N ILE A 141 -0.50 -18.05 -21.63
CA ILE A 141 -1.77 -17.34 -21.55
C ILE A 141 -2.62 -17.70 -22.75
N ALA A 142 -3.77 -18.29 -22.53
CA ALA A 142 -4.74 -18.62 -23.55
C ALA A 142 -5.93 -17.65 -23.47
N LEU A 143 -6.25 -17.04 -24.59
CA LEU A 143 -7.39 -16.16 -24.79
C LEU A 143 -8.46 -16.85 -25.63
N ILE A 144 -9.70 -16.45 -25.46
CA ILE A 144 -10.84 -16.87 -26.29
C ILE A 144 -11.67 -15.62 -26.64
N ASN A 145 -12.17 -15.61 -27.88
CA ASN A 145 -13.06 -14.55 -28.34
C ASN A 145 -14.50 -15.05 -28.35
N LYS A 146 -15.25 -14.67 -27.31
CA LYS A 146 -16.70 -14.88 -27.18
C LYS A 146 -17.31 -13.55 -26.82
N ASP A 147 -17.91 -12.85 -27.79
CA ASP A 147 -18.44 -11.50 -27.59
C ASP A 147 -17.40 -10.49 -27.05
N GLY A 148 -16.14 -10.66 -27.46
CA GLY A 148 -14.96 -9.97 -26.98
C GLY A 148 -13.89 -10.92 -26.43
N TRP A 149 -12.64 -10.46 -26.43
CA TRP A 149 -11.51 -11.23 -25.93
C TRP A 149 -11.58 -11.42 -24.42
N GLN A 150 -11.38 -12.66 -23.96
CA GLN A 150 -11.36 -13.02 -22.54
C GLN A 150 -10.19 -13.98 -22.27
N VAL A 151 -9.61 -13.90 -21.07
CA VAL A 151 -8.60 -14.85 -20.63
C VAL A 151 -9.29 -16.19 -20.30
N LYS A 152 -8.96 -17.20 -21.06
CA LYS A 152 -9.46 -18.57 -20.87
C LYS A 152 -8.66 -19.32 -19.82
N GLN A 153 -7.34 -19.16 -19.84
CA GLN A 153 -6.43 -19.88 -18.97
C GLN A 153 -5.10 -19.14 -18.82
N VAL A 154 -4.54 -19.19 -17.63
CA VAL A 154 -3.15 -18.84 -17.33
C VAL A 154 -2.52 -20.05 -16.65
N LYS A 155 -1.40 -20.53 -17.15
CA LYS A 155 -0.68 -21.66 -16.55
C LYS A 155 0.83 -21.43 -16.56
N PRO A 156 1.55 -21.86 -15.51
CA PRO A 156 3.00 -21.86 -15.53
C PRO A 156 3.51 -22.90 -16.54
N ILE A 157 4.60 -22.53 -17.23
CA ILE A 157 5.31 -23.42 -18.15
C ILE A 157 6.77 -23.55 -17.75
N SER A 158 7.42 -24.57 -18.28
CA SER A 158 8.86 -24.80 -18.04
C SER A 158 9.71 -24.18 -19.14
N LEU A 159 11.01 -24.01 -18.89
CA LEU A 159 11.98 -23.61 -19.91
C LEU A 159 11.96 -24.51 -21.16
N LYS A 160 11.64 -25.79 -21.00
CA LYS A 160 11.51 -26.73 -22.12
C LYS A 160 10.39 -26.41 -23.12
N ALA A 161 9.41 -25.62 -22.70
CA ALA A 161 8.34 -25.20 -23.60
C ALA A 161 8.81 -24.12 -24.59
N LEU A 162 9.93 -23.45 -24.30
CA LEU A 162 10.53 -22.44 -25.16
C LEU A 162 11.39 -23.14 -26.23
N THR A 163 10.76 -23.56 -27.30
CA THR A 163 11.42 -24.28 -28.42
C THR A 163 11.89 -23.35 -29.54
N ASP A 164 11.35 -22.16 -29.65
CA ASP A 164 11.73 -21.14 -30.61
C ASP A 164 12.91 -20.29 -30.07
N GLU A 165 13.95 -20.10 -30.90
CA GLU A 165 15.12 -19.27 -30.55
C GLU A 165 14.73 -17.84 -30.14
N ARG A 166 13.71 -17.26 -30.78
CA ARG A 166 13.20 -15.92 -30.44
C ARG A 166 12.61 -15.87 -29.03
N GLU A 167 11.89 -16.93 -28.63
CA GLU A 167 11.34 -17.03 -27.26
C GLU A 167 12.45 -17.24 -26.25
N GLN A 168 13.47 -18.03 -26.57
CA GLN A 168 14.64 -18.23 -25.71
C GLN A 168 15.42 -16.92 -25.52
N GLU A 169 15.65 -16.16 -26.58
CA GLU A 169 16.29 -14.85 -26.52
C GLU A 169 15.44 -13.84 -25.73
N ALA A 170 14.13 -13.80 -25.95
CA ALA A 170 13.22 -12.93 -25.24
C ALA A 170 13.17 -13.27 -23.74
N PHE A 171 13.14 -14.57 -23.39
CA PHE A 171 13.27 -15.00 -22.00
C PHE A 171 14.60 -14.55 -21.39
N ALA A 172 15.72 -14.78 -22.08
CA ALA A 172 17.04 -14.38 -21.58
C ALA A 172 17.12 -12.89 -21.32
N ASN A 173 16.58 -12.06 -22.24
CA ASN A 173 16.51 -10.61 -22.08
C ASN A 173 15.59 -10.20 -20.91
N ALA A 174 14.42 -10.83 -20.78
CA ALA A 174 13.48 -10.56 -19.70
C ALA A 174 14.06 -10.97 -18.33
N PHE A 175 14.73 -12.13 -18.27
CA PHE A 175 15.44 -12.60 -17.10
C PHE A 175 16.59 -11.67 -16.70
N ASP A 176 17.42 -11.25 -17.67
CA ASP A 176 18.51 -10.32 -17.40
C ASP A 176 17.99 -8.97 -16.89
N GLN A 177 16.93 -8.44 -17.49
CA GLN A 177 16.31 -7.20 -17.01
C GLN A 177 15.71 -7.37 -15.61
N PHE A 178 15.04 -8.50 -15.34
CA PHE A 178 14.50 -8.82 -14.03
C PHE A 178 15.60 -8.99 -13.00
N SER A 179 16.65 -9.77 -13.30
CA SER A 179 17.79 -9.98 -12.41
C SER A 179 18.64 -8.74 -12.21
N ARG A 180 18.83 -7.87 -13.22
CA ARG A 180 19.51 -6.57 -13.06
C ARG A 180 18.76 -5.63 -12.13
N LYS A 181 17.45 -5.65 -12.13
CA LYS A 181 16.64 -4.92 -11.16
C LYS A 181 16.80 -5.47 -9.73
N ILE A 182 17.15 -6.74 -9.60
CA ILE A 182 17.47 -7.43 -8.33
C ILE A 182 18.94 -7.18 -7.94
N TRP A 183 19.85 -7.02 -8.93
CA TRP A 183 21.27 -6.83 -8.71
C TRP A 183 21.64 -5.33 -8.64
N ARG A 184 21.47 -4.72 -7.49
CA ARG A 184 22.15 -3.46 -7.26
C ARG A 184 23.60 -3.75 -6.91
N LYS A 185 24.55 -3.08 -7.64
CA LYS A 185 25.95 -3.06 -7.24
C LYS A 185 26.03 -2.64 -5.78
N PRO A 186 26.74 -3.40 -4.92
CA PRO A 186 26.99 -2.96 -3.56
C PRO A 186 27.65 -1.59 -3.65
N ARG A 187 27.00 -0.54 -3.16
CA ARG A 187 27.73 0.66 -2.79
C ARG A 187 28.74 0.23 -1.75
N ALA A 188 30.01 0.69 -1.88
CA ALA A 188 31.09 0.43 -0.94
C ALA A 188 30.85 1.20 0.38
N LYS A 189 29.78 0.87 1.08
CA LYS A 189 29.43 1.30 2.44
C LYS A 189 29.03 0.04 3.21
N LYS A 190 29.07 0.10 4.56
CA LYS A 190 28.69 -1.01 5.45
C LYS A 190 27.49 -1.77 4.88
N PRO A 191 27.53 -3.10 4.77
CA PRO A 191 26.42 -3.85 4.21
C PRO A 191 25.16 -3.55 5.01
N ASN A 192 24.17 -2.92 4.36
CA ASN A 192 22.88 -2.69 4.97
C ASN A 192 22.25 -4.05 5.27
N ARG A 193 21.57 -4.13 6.42
CA ARG A 193 20.92 -5.36 6.89
C ARG A 193 19.60 -5.61 6.21
N PHE A 194 18.91 -4.55 5.79
CA PHE A 194 17.55 -4.57 5.25
C PHE A 194 17.40 -3.57 4.11
N ASP A 195 16.49 -3.88 3.18
CA ASP A 195 16.11 -3.02 2.07
C ASP A 195 14.66 -2.55 2.27
N MET A 196 14.41 -1.24 2.22
CA MET A 196 13.11 -0.62 2.41
C MET A 196 12.71 0.17 1.18
N ALA A 197 11.49 -0.05 0.70
CA ALA A 197 10.82 0.83 -0.25
C ALA A 197 10.10 1.96 0.49
N ILE A 198 10.25 3.18 0.02
CA ILE A 198 9.42 4.33 0.43
C ILE A 198 8.56 4.69 -0.79
N LEU A 199 7.25 4.43 -0.71
CA LEU A 199 6.33 4.72 -1.80
C LEU A 199 5.96 6.21 -1.79
N VAL A 200 6.24 6.88 -2.90
CA VAL A 200 5.99 8.32 -3.07
C VAL A 200 5.35 8.62 -4.42
N ASN A 201 4.61 9.73 -4.48
CA ASN A 201 4.10 10.27 -5.73
C ASN A 201 4.71 11.66 -5.99
N PRO A 202 5.67 11.79 -6.92
CA PRO A 202 6.27 13.10 -7.23
C PRO A 202 5.31 14.12 -7.84
N GLU A 203 4.13 13.67 -8.32
CA GLU A 203 3.11 14.52 -8.93
C GLU A 203 2.07 15.01 -7.90
N GLU A 204 2.14 14.54 -6.66
CA GLU A 204 1.19 14.89 -5.61
C GLU A 204 1.47 16.32 -5.10
N THR A 205 0.43 17.15 -5.09
CA THR A 205 0.55 18.57 -4.71
C THR A 205 0.68 18.78 -3.21
N MET A 206 0.13 17.86 -2.41
CA MET A 206 0.18 17.88 -0.94
C MET A 206 0.57 16.48 -0.43
N PRO A 207 1.82 16.06 -0.64
CA PRO A 207 2.27 14.74 -0.18
C PRO A 207 2.37 14.71 1.35
N PRO A 208 2.20 13.54 1.97
CA PRO A 208 2.32 13.42 3.43
C PRO A 208 3.75 13.69 3.95
N SER A 209 4.74 13.78 3.07
CA SER A 209 6.10 14.19 3.42
C SER A 209 6.73 15.02 2.31
N ASP A 210 7.30 16.14 2.68
CA ASP A 210 8.10 16.96 1.80
C ASP A 210 9.47 16.29 1.48
N THR A 211 10.17 16.82 0.48
CA THR A 211 11.47 16.28 0.05
C THR A 211 12.53 16.28 1.16
N LYS A 212 12.46 17.21 2.11
CA LYS A 212 13.42 17.28 3.23
C LYS A 212 13.13 16.17 4.25
N ALA A 213 11.86 15.98 4.58
CA ALA A 213 11.43 14.89 5.46
C ALA A 213 11.79 13.51 4.87
N LEU A 214 11.58 13.30 3.56
CA LEU A 214 11.99 12.07 2.89
C LEU A 214 13.50 11.81 3.02
N LYS A 215 14.34 12.84 2.83
CA LYS A 215 15.79 12.72 3.03
C LYS A 215 16.17 12.42 4.48
N SER A 216 15.42 12.95 5.44
CA SER A 216 15.63 12.67 6.86
C SER A 216 15.26 11.22 7.20
N PHE A 217 14.19 10.66 6.62
CA PHE A 217 13.88 9.24 6.71
C PHE A 217 14.98 8.37 6.11
N GLU A 218 15.49 8.69 4.92
CA GLU A 218 16.59 7.96 4.28
C GLU A 218 17.86 7.99 5.16
N LYS A 219 18.20 9.16 5.73
CA LYS A 219 19.35 9.33 6.63
C LYS A 219 19.19 8.50 7.92
N ALA A 220 18.01 8.54 8.54
CA ALA A 220 17.72 7.76 9.75
C ALA A 220 17.77 6.25 9.48
N ALA A 221 17.21 5.80 8.36
CA ALA A 221 17.27 4.40 7.93
C ALA A 221 18.72 3.93 7.70
N GLU A 222 19.56 4.74 7.02
CA GLU A 222 20.98 4.44 6.78
C GLU A 222 21.75 4.26 8.10
N GLN A 223 21.48 5.08 9.13
CA GLN A 223 22.11 4.94 10.45
C GLN A 223 21.80 3.59 11.10
N LEU A 224 20.62 3.06 10.85
CA LEU A 224 20.13 1.78 11.38
C LEU A 224 20.48 0.58 10.48
N GLY A 225 21.21 0.80 9.40
CA GLY A 225 21.61 -0.26 8.47
C GLY A 225 20.45 -0.73 7.57
N ILE A 226 19.49 0.15 7.28
CA ILE A 226 18.40 -0.06 6.35
C ILE A 226 18.71 0.74 5.07
N ALA A 227 18.83 0.09 3.92
CA ALA A 227 18.90 0.77 2.63
C ALA A 227 17.51 1.21 2.21
N THR A 228 17.37 2.39 1.66
CA THR A 228 16.09 2.92 1.20
C THR A 228 16.09 3.21 -0.29
N ASP A 229 14.92 2.99 -0.91
CA ASP A 229 14.61 3.38 -2.28
C ASP A 229 13.31 4.13 -2.31
N LEU A 230 13.30 5.30 -2.91
CA LEU A 230 12.06 5.98 -3.28
C LEU A 230 11.47 5.26 -4.51
N ILE A 231 10.29 4.69 -4.35
CA ILE A 231 9.56 3.99 -5.40
C ILE A 231 8.24 4.70 -5.71
N THR A 232 7.69 4.42 -6.88
CA THR A 232 6.41 4.96 -7.33
C THR A 232 5.44 3.83 -7.67
N LYS A 233 4.19 4.16 -8.00
CA LYS A 233 3.20 3.18 -8.48
C LYS A 233 3.68 2.29 -9.64
N LYS A 234 4.68 2.74 -10.41
CA LYS A 234 5.27 1.97 -11.52
C LYS A 234 6.14 0.81 -11.02
N ASP A 235 6.58 0.87 -9.78
CA ASP A 235 7.50 -0.09 -9.17
C ASP A 235 6.76 -1.21 -8.40
N TYR A 236 5.44 -1.35 -8.57
CA TYR A 236 4.60 -2.36 -7.89
C TYR A 236 5.17 -3.78 -7.98
N MET A 237 5.77 -4.11 -9.13
CA MET A 237 6.39 -5.43 -9.37
C MET A 237 7.69 -5.64 -8.60
N ARG A 238 8.35 -4.55 -8.22
CA ARG A 238 9.61 -4.57 -7.47
C ARG A 238 9.41 -4.74 -5.96
N LEU A 239 8.16 -4.68 -5.49
CA LEU A 239 7.87 -4.75 -4.07
C LEU A 239 8.51 -5.97 -3.37
N PRO A 240 8.51 -7.19 -3.94
CA PRO A 240 9.19 -8.33 -3.34
C PRO A 240 10.73 -8.21 -3.23
N GLU A 241 11.34 -7.17 -3.81
CA GLU A 241 12.78 -6.90 -3.64
C GLU A 241 13.10 -6.33 -2.24
N TYR A 242 12.09 -5.88 -1.50
CA TYR A 242 12.24 -5.16 -0.24
C TYR A 242 11.80 -5.99 0.96
N ASP A 243 12.38 -5.70 2.11
CA ASP A 243 12.00 -6.27 3.41
C ASP A 243 10.91 -5.44 4.09
N ALA A 244 10.83 -4.15 3.74
CA ALA A 244 9.86 -3.23 4.29
C ALA A 244 9.30 -2.27 3.23
N LEU A 245 8.06 -1.82 3.44
CA LEU A 245 7.38 -0.78 2.69
C LEU A 245 6.92 0.32 3.64
N PHE A 246 7.34 1.55 3.38
CA PHE A 246 6.82 2.74 4.03
C PHE A 246 6.01 3.56 3.02
N ILE A 247 4.72 3.74 3.27
CA ILE A 247 3.84 4.51 2.37
C ILE A 247 3.92 5.97 2.75
N ARG A 248 4.35 6.83 1.80
CA ARG A 248 4.41 8.30 1.94
C ARG A 248 3.74 8.98 0.75
N GLU A 249 2.55 8.50 0.41
CA GLU A 249 1.63 8.99 -0.61
C GLU A 249 0.22 8.92 -0.05
N THR A 250 -0.67 9.84 -0.38
CA THR A 250 -2.06 9.84 0.11
C THR A 250 -2.74 8.51 -0.15
N THR A 251 -3.33 7.95 0.88
CA THR A 251 -3.97 6.63 0.87
C THR A 251 -5.46 6.72 0.58
N ALA A 252 -5.98 5.73 -0.15
CA ALA A 252 -7.41 5.49 -0.32
C ALA A 252 -7.65 4.01 -0.65
N VAL A 253 -8.84 3.49 -0.36
CA VAL A 253 -9.16 2.06 -0.54
C VAL A 253 -9.21 1.65 -2.01
N ASP A 254 -9.65 2.52 -2.90
CA ASP A 254 -9.71 2.31 -4.35
C ASP A 254 -8.41 2.69 -5.07
N HIS A 255 -7.37 3.08 -4.33
CA HIS A 255 -6.10 3.56 -4.85
C HIS A 255 -5.01 2.47 -4.88
N HIS A 256 -3.93 2.70 -5.65
CA HIS A 256 -2.81 1.77 -5.71
C HIS A 256 -2.09 1.62 -4.35
N THR A 257 -2.13 2.62 -3.47
CA THR A 257 -1.53 2.56 -2.14
C THR A 257 -2.09 1.41 -1.31
N TYR A 258 -3.41 1.21 -1.33
CA TYR A 258 -4.05 0.06 -0.69
C TYR A 258 -3.59 -1.28 -1.29
N ARG A 259 -3.42 -1.34 -2.62
CA ARG A 259 -2.92 -2.54 -3.31
C ARG A 259 -1.46 -2.84 -2.94
N PHE A 260 -0.62 -1.81 -2.78
CA PHE A 260 0.75 -1.96 -2.29
C PHE A 260 0.77 -2.54 -0.87
N ALA A 261 -0.06 -2.00 0.04
CA ALA A 261 -0.19 -2.52 1.40
C ALA A 261 -0.63 -3.99 1.41
N LYS A 262 -1.69 -4.33 0.65
CA LYS A 262 -2.17 -5.72 0.51
C LYS A 262 -1.11 -6.67 -0.03
N LYS A 263 -0.35 -6.25 -1.04
CA LYS A 263 0.73 -7.05 -1.60
C LYS A 263 1.88 -7.22 -0.60
N ALA A 264 2.26 -6.16 0.11
CA ALA A 264 3.28 -6.23 1.13
C ALA A 264 2.91 -7.25 2.22
N GLU A 265 1.67 -7.22 2.71
CA GLU A 265 1.15 -8.19 3.68
C GLU A 265 1.18 -9.62 3.13
N ALA A 266 0.76 -9.83 1.88
CA ALA A 266 0.74 -11.15 1.23
C ALA A 266 2.15 -11.74 1.02
N GLU A 267 3.15 -10.87 0.82
CA GLU A 267 4.56 -11.24 0.62
C GLU A 267 5.35 -11.18 1.94
N ASP A 268 4.66 -11.08 3.09
CA ASP A 268 5.26 -10.96 4.41
C ASP A 268 6.29 -9.83 4.52
N ILE A 269 6.08 -8.71 3.83
CA ILE A 269 6.89 -7.48 3.88
C ILE A 269 6.37 -6.61 5.02
N VAL A 270 7.26 -6.10 5.87
CA VAL A 270 6.86 -5.16 6.93
C VAL A 270 6.30 -3.89 6.29
N VAL A 271 5.04 -3.57 6.54
CA VAL A 271 4.40 -2.39 5.96
C VAL A 271 3.86 -1.44 7.05
N ILE A 272 4.00 -0.16 6.81
CA ILE A 272 3.39 0.94 7.57
C ILE A 272 2.90 1.99 6.55
N ASP A 273 1.57 2.28 6.51
CA ASP A 273 0.56 1.60 7.29
C ASP A 273 -0.01 0.42 6.51
N ASP A 274 -0.58 -0.54 7.27
CA ASP A 274 -1.15 -1.75 6.71
C ASP A 274 -2.52 -1.50 6.05
N SER A 275 -3.00 -2.48 5.25
CA SER A 275 -4.26 -2.34 4.52
C SER A 275 -5.49 -2.19 5.42
N THR A 276 -5.46 -2.78 6.62
CA THR A 276 -6.54 -2.66 7.60
C THR A 276 -6.59 -1.25 8.17
N SER A 277 -5.43 -0.65 8.46
CA SER A 277 -5.31 0.74 8.90
C SER A 277 -5.83 1.71 7.84
N ILE A 278 -5.44 1.53 6.58
CA ILE A 278 -5.95 2.33 5.45
C ILE A 278 -7.49 2.25 5.39
N LEU A 279 -8.06 1.04 5.41
CA LEU A 279 -9.51 0.86 5.37
C LEU A 279 -10.24 1.55 6.52
N ARG A 280 -9.70 1.43 7.74
CA ARG A 280 -10.34 1.96 8.96
C ARG A 280 -10.26 3.48 9.05
N CYS A 281 -9.21 4.09 8.56
CA CYS A 281 -8.99 5.53 8.66
C CYS A 281 -9.62 6.28 7.49
N THR A 282 -9.52 5.81 6.25
CA THR A 282 -9.98 6.57 5.07
C THR A 282 -11.50 6.65 4.98
N ASN A 283 -12.23 5.65 5.49
CA ASN A 283 -13.69 5.67 5.45
C ASN A 283 -14.31 6.26 6.74
N LYS A 284 -14.78 7.50 6.65
CA LYS A 284 -15.35 8.25 7.78
C LYS A 284 -16.59 7.60 8.41
N ILE A 285 -17.39 6.84 7.63
CA ILE A 285 -18.55 6.09 8.15
C ILE A 285 -18.06 4.95 9.03
N TYR A 286 -17.09 4.17 8.55
CA TYR A 286 -16.48 3.08 9.32
C TYR A 286 -15.90 3.61 10.64
N LEU A 287 -15.12 4.70 10.55
CA LEU A 287 -14.48 5.30 11.72
C LEU A 287 -15.52 5.79 12.73
N ALA A 288 -16.57 6.49 12.29
CA ALA A 288 -17.63 7.00 13.16
C ALA A 288 -18.37 5.87 13.89
N ASP A 289 -18.70 4.77 13.20
CA ASP A 289 -19.35 3.62 13.78
C ASP A 289 -18.43 2.91 14.79
N LEU A 290 -17.16 2.71 14.42
CA LEU A 290 -16.14 2.12 15.30
C LEU A 290 -15.99 2.92 16.61
N LEU A 291 -15.85 4.25 16.50
CA LEU A 291 -15.66 5.13 17.65
C LEU A 291 -16.90 5.14 18.55
N THR A 292 -18.09 5.18 17.95
CA THR A 292 -19.38 5.15 18.69
C THR A 292 -19.54 3.83 19.43
N THR A 293 -19.30 2.70 18.77
CA THR A 293 -19.40 1.35 19.37
C THR A 293 -18.48 1.19 20.58
N HIS A 294 -17.28 1.79 20.52
CA HIS A 294 -16.30 1.71 21.60
C HIS A 294 -16.37 2.89 22.58
N LYS A 295 -17.42 3.72 22.49
CA LYS A 295 -17.65 4.86 23.38
C LYS A 295 -16.46 5.83 23.44
N ILE A 296 -15.82 6.07 22.30
CA ILE A 296 -14.82 7.11 22.15
C ILE A 296 -15.55 8.45 22.02
N PRO A 297 -15.19 9.48 22.80
CA PRO A 297 -15.80 10.80 22.68
C PRO A 297 -15.60 11.38 21.26
N THR A 298 -16.70 11.68 20.58
CA THR A 298 -16.76 12.38 19.30
C THR A 298 -17.77 13.51 19.38
N PRO A 299 -17.79 14.49 18.48
CA PRO A 299 -18.97 15.33 18.31
C PRO A 299 -20.19 14.46 17.99
N LYS A 300 -21.40 14.93 18.31
CA LYS A 300 -22.61 14.21 17.93
C LYS A 300 -22.58 13.94 16.44
N THR A 301 -22.80 12.70 16.04
CA THR A 301 -22.65 12.26 14.65
C THR A 301 -23.84 11.36 14.28
N VAL A 302 -24.47 11.65 13.14
CA VAL A 302 -25.59 10.88 12.58
C VAL A 302 -25.24 10.48 11.16
N ILE A 303 -25.51 9.23 10.81
CA ILE A 303 -25.38 8.73 9.43
C ILE A 303 -26.68 9.04 8.68
N LEU A 304 -26.54 9.75 7.56
CA LEU A 304 -27.66 10.16 6.71
C LEU A 304 -27.63 9.37 5.40
N ASN A 305 -28.75 8.79 5.01
CA ASN A 305 -28.90 8.02 3.78
C ASN A 305 -29.97 8.59 2.81
N GLN A 306 -30.83 9.47 3.28
CA GLN A 306 -31.88 10.08 2.49
C GLN A 306 -32.08 11.55 2.87
N PRO A 307 -32.28 12.45 1.91
CA PRO A 307 -32.47 13.87 2.18
C PRO A 307 -33.95 14.25 2.26
N ASP A 308 -34.86 13.31 2.68
CA ASP A 308 -36.26 13.61 2.85
C ASP A 308 -36.51 14.43 4.12
N GLU A 309 -37.61 15.21 4.10
CA GLU A 309 -37.93 16.15 5.17
C GLU A 309 -38.02 15.50 6.55
N LYS A 310 -38.61 14.31 6.65
CA LYS A 310 -38.75 13.57 7.92
C LYS A 310 -37.37 13.20 8.49
N THR A 311 -36.47 12.71 7.65
CA THR A 311 -35.11 12.33 8.03
C THR A 311 -34.30 13.54 8.46
N LEU A 312 -34.42 14.66 7.74
CA LEU A 312 -33.74 15.90 8.09
C LEU A 312 -34.30 16.55 9.36
N GLN A 313 -35.61 16.52 9.57
CA GLN A 313 -36.22 16.99 10.82
C GLN A 313 -35.76 16.16 12.02
N LYS A 314 -35.66 14.85 11.87
CA LYS A 314 -35.07 13.98 12.91
C LYS A 314 -33.61 14.39 13.19
N LEU A 315 -32.79 14.58 12.16
CA LEU A 315 -31.40 15.01 12.32
C LEU A 315 -31.29 16.30 13.14
N VAL A 316 -32.04 17.33 12.80
CA VAL A 316 -31.99 18.62 13.52
C VAL A 316 -32.59 18.56 14.91
N SER A 317 -33.38 17.54 15.24
CA SER A 317 -33.81 17.28 16.63
C SER A 317 -32.68 16.69 17.49
N GLU A 318 -31.64 16.13 16.84
CA GLU A 318 -30.49 15.52 17.53
C GLU A 318 -29.25 16.45 17.55
N ILE A 319 -29.07 17.25 16.49
CA ILE A 319 -27.90 18.12 16.31
C ILE A 319 -28.35 19.54 15.94
N ASP A 320 -27.95 20.53 16.72
CA ASP A 320 -28.23 21.94 16.47
C ASP A 320 -27.36 22.48 15.31
N PHE A 321 -27.88 23.49 14.60
CA PHE A 321 -27.09 24.25 13.64
C PHE A 321 -25.97 25.08 14.33
N PRO A 322 -24.81 25.22 13.70
CA PRO A 322 -24.42 24.71 12.37
C PRO A 322 -24.15 23.21 12.37
N ILE A 323 -24.41 22.55 11.25
CA ILE A 323 -24.14 21.13 11.04
C ILE A 323 -23.04 20.98 9.98
N ILE A 324 -22.15 20.01 10.19
CA ILE A 324 -21.12 19.64 9.21
C ILE A 324 -21.54 18.38 8.49
N LEU A 325 -21.71 18.47 7.16
CA LEU A 325 -21.91 17.30 6.31
C LEU A 325 -20.55 16.85 5.73
N LYS A 326 -20.31 15.54 5.74
CA LYS A 326 -19.07 14.94 5.21
C LYS A 326 -19.40 13.75 4.33
N ILE A 327 -18.75 13.66 3.15
CA ILE A 327 -18.74 12.42 2.37
C ILE A 327 -17.84 11.38 3.07
N PRO A 328 -18.10 10.06 2.89
CA PRO A 328 -17.34 9.00 3.56
C PRO A 328 -15.84 9.01 3.23
N ASP A 329 -15.51 9.27 1.99
CA ASP A 329 -14.15 9.26 1.47
C ASP A 329 -13.77 10.67 1.00
N GLY A 330 -12.63 11.18 1.47
CA GLY A 330 -12.15 12.51 1.12
C GLY A 330 -11.04 12.96 2.08
N SER A 331 -9.94 13.42 1.50
CA SER A 331 -8.79 13.97 2.21
C SER A 331 -8.77 15.49 2.13
N PHE A 332 -8.04 16.14 3.04
CA PHE A 332 -7.79 17.58 3.01
C PHE A 332 -9.07 18.44 3.01
N SER A 333 -10.05 18.11 3.84
CA SER A 333 -11.33 18.85 3.97
C SER A 333 -12.18 18.91 2.67
N ARG A 334 -11.87 18.14 1.65
CA ARG A 334 -12.69 18.04 0.44
C ARG A 334 -13.97 17.27 0.73
N GLY A 335 -15.11 17.74 0.17
CA GLY A 335 -16.41 17.11 0.42
C GLY A 335 -16.96 17.32 1.83
N ILE A 336 -16.52 18.39 2.52
CA ILE A 336 -17.03 18.82 3.82
C ILE A 336 -17.78 20.16 3.61
N VAL A 337 -19.03 20.20 4.05
CA VAL A 337 -19.90 21.38 3.91
C VAL A 337 -20.47 21.73 5.28
N LYS A 338 -20.33 23.00 5.67
CA LYS A 338 -21.01 23.56 6.85
C LYS A 338 -22.34 24.15 6.40
N VAL A 339 -23.40 23.80 7.09
CA VAL A 339 -24.76 24.28 6.82
C VAL A 339 -25.31 24.97 8.06
N ASP A 340 -25.95 26.11 7.86
CA ASP A 340 -26.43 26.97 8.93
C ASP A 340 -27.97 27.02 9.01
N SER A 341 -28.67 26.41 8.03
CA SER A 341 -30.12 26.39 7.95
C SER A 341 -30.66 25.05 7.42
N MET A 342 -31.98 24.82 7.56
CA MET A 342 -32.67 23.65 7.01
C MET A 342 -32.60 23.60 5.48
N ASP A 343 -32.73 24.74 4.82
CA ASP A 343 -32.69 24.85 3.35
C ASP A 343 -31.30 24.51 2.82
N ASP A 344 -30.25 25.01 3.48
CA ASP A 344 -28.86 24.66 3.16
C ASP A 344 -28.59 23.18 3.38
N LEU A 345 -29.11 22.62 4.51
CA LEU A 345 -28.99 21.20 4.83
C LEU A 345 -29.63 20.32 3.76
N HIS A 346 -30.86 20.64 3.35
CA HIS A 346 -31.57 19.88 2.32
C HIS A 346 -30.83 19.95 0.97
N THR A 347 -30.38 21.14 0.58
CA THR A 347 -29.66 21.35 -0.68
C THR A 347 -28.33 20.61 -0.70
N ALA A 348 -27.52 20.77 0.34
CA ALA A 348 -26.23 20.14 0.44
C ALA A 348 -26.33 18.61 0.55
N ALA A 349 -27.26 18.09 1.37
CA ALA A 349 -27.48 16.64 1.51
C ALA A 349 -27.91 16.02 0.18
N LYS A 350 -28.83 16.65 -0.55
CA LYS A 350 -29.29 16.18 -1.86
C LYS A 350 -28.15 16.16 -2.89
N GLN A 351 -27.26 17.15 -2.88
CA GLN A 351 -26.12 17.22 -3.78
C GLN A 351 -25.08 16.15 -3.44
N LEU A 352 -24.71 16.01 -2.17
CA LEU A 352 -23.67 15.08 -1.75
C LEU A 352 -24.11 13.62 -1.88
N LEU A 353 -25.39 13.29 -1.65
CA LEU A 353 -25.95 11.95 -1.82
C LEU A 353 -26.04 11.49 -3.30
N GLN A 354 -25.78 12.38 -4.27
CA GLN A 354 -25.59 11.95 -5.66
C GLN A 354 -24.27 11.21 -5.86
N HIS A 355 -23.28 11.42 -4.97
CA HIS A 355 -21.94 10.86 -5.07
C HIS A 355 -21.65 9.76 -4.05
N SER A 356 -22.50 9.61 -3.02
CA SER A 356 -22.34 8.60 -1.99
C SER A 356 -23.68 8.14 -1.45
N ALA A 357 -23.83 6.85 -1.18
CA ALA A 357 -25.04 6.30 -0.57
C ALA A 357 -25.28 6.78 0.88
N LEU A 358 -24.22 7.21 1.55
CA LEU A 358 -24.27 7.66 2.95
C LEU A 358 -23.47 8.96 3.10
N LEU A 359 -23.89 9.79 4.06
CA LEU A 359 -23.16 10.96 4.54
C LEU A 359 -23.04 10.90 6.07
N LEU A 360 -22.05 11.58 6.60
CA LEU A 360 -21.99 11.94 8.00
C LEU A 360 -22.52 13.35 8.19
N ALA A 361 -23.48 13.49 9.09
CA ALA A 361 -23.90 14.77 9.66
C ALA A 361 -23.32 14.87 11.08
N GLN A 362 -22.52 15.89 11.35
CA GLN A 362 -21.79 16.04 12.57
C GLN A 362 -21.99 17.42 13.20
N GLU A 363 -22.09 17.46 14.51
CA GLU A 363 -22.12 18.68 15.31
C GLU A 363 -20.90 19.55 14.98
N PHE A 364 -21.14 20.83 14.71
CA PHE A 364 -20.09 21.82 14.57
C PHE A 364 -19.51 22.21 15.94
N MET A 365 -18.22 22.05 16.12
CA MET A 365 -17.52 22.45 17.33
C MET A 365 -16.40 23.41 16.93
N TYR A 366 -16.56 24.68 17.33
CA TYR A 366 -15.53 25.68 17.09
C TYR A 366 -14.37 25.52 18.10
N THR A 367 -13.15 25.65 17.59
CA THR A 367 -11.89 25.71 18.34
C THR A 367 -10.94 26.63 17.62
N GLU A 368 -10.05 27.32 18.32
CA GLU A 368 -9.00 28.15 17.71
C GLU A 368 -7.98 27.32 16.96
N TYR A 369 -7.74 26.10 17.44
CA TYR A 369 -6.85 25.12 16.82
C TYR A 369 -7.39 23.71 17.04
N ASP A 370 -6.93 22.79 16.22
CA ASP A 370 -7.10 21.36 16.40
C ASP A 370 -5.77 20.74 16.85
N TRP A 371 -5.84 19.81 17.79
CA TRP A 371 -4.71 18.96 18.11
C TRP A 371 -4.52 17.94 17.00
N ARG A 372 -3.30 17.82 16.45
CA ARG A 372 -2.83 16.67 15.70
C ARG A 372 -1.86 15.89 16.57
N ILE A 373 -2.29 14.75 17.08
CA ILE A 373 -1.45 13.86 17.89
C ILE A 373 -0.94 12.74 17.03
N GLY A 374 0.38 12.72 16.77
CA GLY A 374 1.04 11.58 16.16
C GLY A 374 1.16 10.44 17.18
N VAL A 375 0.59 9.29 16.84
CA VAL A 375 0.68 8.07 17.67
C VAL A 375 1.32 6.98 16.85
N PHE A 376 2.39 6.39 17.36
CA PHE A 376 3.09 5.31 16.71
C PHE A 376 3.24 4.11 17.63
N ASN A 377 2.85 2.93 17.13
CA ASN A 377 2.87 1.70 17.93
C ASN A 377 2.22 1.90 19.32
N ASN A 378 1.05 2.55 19.34
CA ASN A 378 0.27 2.88 20.53
C ASN A 378 0.99 3.77 21.56
N LYS A 379 1.97 4.56 21.14
CA LYS A 379 2.66 5.56 21.97
C LYS A 379 2.57 6.93 21.30
N PRO A 380 2.33 8.02 22.06
CA PRO A 380 2.41 9.36 21.52
C PRO A 380 3.83 9.63 20.99
N LEU A 381 3.93 10.17 19.78
CA LEU A 381 5.19 10.47 19.11
C LEU A 381 5.43 11.97 19.02
N TYR A 382 4.46 12.72 18.55
CA TYR A 382 4.49 14.19 18.46
C TYR A 382 3.11 14.79 18.75
N ALA A 383 3.08 16.07 19.05
CA ALA A 383 1.85 16.83 19.27
C ALA A 383 1.95 18.21 18.60
N CYS A 384 1.00 18.48 17.68
CA CYS A 384 0.90 19.77 17.01
C CYS A 384 -0.45 20.41 17.31
N ARG A 385 -0.47 21.73 17.33
CA ARG A 385 -1.67 22.55 17.23
C ARG A 385 -1.72 23.11 15.82
N TYR A 386 -2.77 22.81 15.09
CA TYR A 386 -3.04 23.42 13.79
C TYR A 386 -4.12 24.48 13.96
N TYR A 387 -3.75 25.73 13.76
CA TYR A 387 -4.66 26.86 13.92
C TYR A 387 -5.59 26.98 12.73
N MET A 388 -6.81 27.42 12.98
CA MET A 388 -7.76 27.73 11.92
C MET A 388 -7.23 28.89 11.06
N VAL A 389 -7.48 28.84 9.76
CA VAL A 389 -7.20 29.98 8.89
C VAL A 389 -8.00 31.19 9.38
N ARG A 390 -7.38 32.37 9.37
CA ARG A 390 -8.04 33.60 9.82
C ARG A 390 -9.40 33.79 9.16
N ASP A 391 -10.41 34.06 9.97
CA ASP A 391 -11.81 34.23 9.55
C ASP A 391 -12.39 32.99 8.84
N HIS A 392 -11.84 31.80 9.14
CA HIS A 392 -12.33 30.52 8.61
C HIS A 392 -12.43 29.47 9.74
N TRP A 393 -13.25 28.45 9.50
CA TRP A 393 -13.52 27.40 10.49
C TRP A 393 -12.73 26.09 10.25
N GLN A 394 -11.86 26.08 9.24
CA GLN A 394 -10.98 24.95 8.88
C GLN A 394 -9.52 25.39 8.87
N ILE A 395 -8.63 24.40 8.99
CA ILE A 395 -7.18 24.55 8.92
C ILE A 395 -6.74 24.93 7.51
N TYR A 396 -7.48 24.49 6.47
CA TYR A 396 -7.22 24.81 5.08
C TYR A 396 -8.37 25.61 4.49
N ARG A 397 -8.04 26.63 3.70
CA ARG A 397 -8.99 27.39 2.89
C ARG A 397 -8.59 27.27 1.42
N TYR A 398 -9.45 26.64 0.64
CA TYR A 398 -9.24 26.47 -0.80
C TYR A 398 -9.77 27.70 -1.55
N GLY A 399 -8.89 28.42 -2.28
CA GLY A 399 -9.24 29.45 -3.22
C GLY A 399 -9.18 28.93 -4.67
N GLU A 400 -9.63 29.73 -5.64
CA GLU A 400 -9.58 29.35 -7.05
C GLU A 400 -8.15 29.15 -7.59
N SER A 401 -7.16 29.82 -7.02
CA SER A 401 -5.76 29.80 -7.46
C SER A 401 -4.75 29.51 -6.34
N ASP A 402 -5.17 29.48 -5.06
CA ASP A 402 -4.24 29.33 -3.93
C ASP A 402 -4.92 28.59 -2.77
N THR A 403 -4.12 27.78 -2.04
CA THR A 403 -4.55 27.10 -0.82
C THR A 403 -3.85 27.75 0.35
N GLN A 404 -4.63 28.34 1.25
CA GLN A 404 -4.12 28.91 2.49
C GLN A 404 -4.20 27.87 3.59
N SER A 405 -3.11 27.69 4.35
CA SER A 405 -3.06 26.93 5.60
C SER A 405 -2.98 27.87 6.79
N GLY A 406 -3.58 27.45 7.90
CA GLY A 406 -3.38 28.14 9.18
C GLY A 406 -1.95 27.95 9.70
N ASP A 407 -1.64 28.70 10.76
CA ASP A 407 -0.39 28.55 11.50
C ASP A 407 -0.34 27.21 12.24
N PHE A 408 0.83 26.81 12.67
CA PHE A 408 1.03 25.61 13.48
C PHE A 408 2.01 25.86 14.63
N ASP A 409 1.87 25.04 15.66
CA ASP A 409 2.77 25.02 16.80
C ASP A 409 3.00 23.56 17.22
N THR A 410 4.25 23.18 17.47
CA THR A 410 4.63 21.82 17.83
C THR A 410 5.21 21.79 19.23
N LEU A 411 4.61 20.99 20.09
CA LEU A 411 4.96 20.89 21.50
C LEU A 411 5.52 19.50 21.82
N PRO A 412 6.34 19.40 22.86
CA PRO A 412 6.67 18.11 23.43
C PRO A 412 5.41 17.42 23.97
N THR A 413 5.34 16.12 23.84
CA THR A 413 4.16 15.34 24.28
C THR A 413 3.88 15.50 25.78
N PHE A 414 4.90 15.70 26.60
CA PHE A 414 4.73 15.90 28.06
C PHE A 414 4.12 17.27 28.44
N GLU A 415 4.09 18.25 27.53
CA GLU A 415 3.39 19.52 27.70
C GLU A 415 1.95 19.49 27.17
N THR A 416 1.59 18.42 26.44
CA THR A 416 0.24 18.24 25.91
C THR A 416 -0.71 17.75 27.02
N PRO A 417 -1.95 18.25 27.09
CA PRO A 417 -2.90 17.79 28.10
C PRO A 417 -3.06 16.28 28.09
N LYS A 418 -2.91 15.65 29.26
CA LYS A 418 -2.99 14.19 29.39
C LYS A 418 -4.27 13.60 28.81
N LYS A 419 -5.41 14.28 29.00
CA LYS A 419 -6.71 13.84 28.44
C LYS A 419 -6.66 13.71 26.91
N VAL A 420 -5.94 14.61 26.22
CA VAL A 420 -5.78 14.60 24.77
C VAL A 420 -4.92 13.41 24.34
N LEU A 421 -3.78 13.20 24.98
CA LEU A 421 -2.89 12.08 24.68
C LEU A 421 -3.53 10.72 24.96
N ASP A 422 -4.19 10.58 26.13
CA ASP A 422 -4.86 9.34 26.52
C ASP A 422 -5.99 8.98 25.54
N LEU A 423 -6.75 10.01 25.08
CA LEU A 423 -7.80 9.83 24.09
C LEU A 423 -7.22 9.40 22.72
N ALA A 424 -6.14 10.04 22.26
CA ALA A 424 -5.47 9.68 21.01
C ALA A 424 -4.99 8.22 21.03
N VAL A 425 -4.29 7.81 22.09
CA VAL A 425 -3.80 6.44 22.26
C VAL A 425 -4.96 5.42 22.38
N LYS A 426 -6.01 5.76 23.14
CA LYS A 426 -7.18 4.90 23.26
C LYS A 426 -7.85 4.68 21.90
N THR A 427 -7.92 5.72 21.09
CA THR A 427 -8.52 5.68 19.75
C THR A 427 -7.69 4.82 18.80
N THR A 428 -6.37 5.04 18.71
CA THR A 428 -5.50 4.32 17.77
C THR A 428 -5.40 2.83 18.08
N ARG A 429 -5.54 2.41 19.32
CA ARG A 429 -5.64 0.98 19.70
C ARG A 429 -6.79 0.24 19.03
N LEU A 430 -7.84 0.95 18.62
CA LEU A 430 -8.95 0.37 17.86
C LEU A 430 -8.62 0.22 16.37
N ILE A 431 -7.63 0.98 15.88
CA ILE A 431 -7.19 0.93 14.49
C ILE A 431 -6.11 -0.14 14.33
N GLY A 432 -5.02 -0.01 15.06
CA GLY A 432 -3.88 -0.92 14.96
C GLY A 432 -2.65 -0.44 15.71
N ASN A 433 -1.49 -0.81 15.22
CA ASN A 433 -0.19 -0.43 15.77
C ASN A 433 0.68 0.35 14.76
N GLY A 434 0.05 0.96 13.76
CA GLY A 434 0.68 1.78 12.71
C GLY A 434 1.10 3.16 13.20
N LEU A 435 1.30 4.04 12.23
CA LEU A 435 1.61 5.46 12.42
C LEU A 435 0.37 6.29 12.10
N TYR A 436 -0.24 6.86 13.13
CA TYR A 436 -1.52 7.55 13.00
C TYR A 436 -1.43 9.00 13.44
N GLY A 437 -2.14 9.88 12.73
CA GLY A 437 -2.43 11.25 13.14
C GLY A 437 -3.86 11.37 13.64
N VAL A 438 -4.04 11.66 14.93
CA VAL A 438 -5.37 11.80 15.53
C VAL A 438 -5.72 13.27 15.64
N ASP A 439 -6.78 13.68 14.97
CA ASP A 439 -7.32 15.03 15.06
C ASP A 439 -8.32 15.13 16.20
N ILE A 440 -8.02 16.00 17.14
CA ILE A 440 -8.77 16.17 18.39
C ILE A 440 -9.13 17.63 18.59
N LYS A 441 -10.40 17.90 18.87
CA LYS A 441 -10.86 19.20 19.34
C LYS A 441 -10.99 19.23 20.86
N GLN A 442 -10.57 20.35 21.44
CA GLN A 442 -10.70 20.60 22.87
C GLN A 442 -11.37 21.96 23.12
N ALA A 443 -12.51 21.95 23.77
CA ALA A 443 -13.21 23.15 24.25
C ALA A 443 -13.44 23.01 25.75
N GLY A 444 -12.63 23.72 26.53
CA GLY A 444 -12.61 23.55 27.98
C GLY A 444 -12.28 22.10 28.37
N ASP A 445 -13.18 21.48 29.13
CA ASP A 445 -13.03 20.08 29.58
C ASP A 445 -13.49 19.03 28.55
N ARG A 446 -14.18 19.45 27.51
CA ARG A 446 -14.68 18.56 26.44
C ARG A 446 -13.56 18.30 25.44
N VAL A 447 -13.13 17.05 25.32
CA VAL A 447 -12.12 16.58 24.39
C VAL A 447 -12.73 15.49 23.51
N VAL A 448 -12.71 15.66 22.21
CA VAL A 448 -13.37 14.78 21.24
C VAL A 448 -12.50 14.48 20.04
N VAL A 449 -12.57 13.26 19.52
CA VAL A 449 -11.90 12.85 18.28
C VAL A 449 -12.72 13.31 17.08
N ILE A 450 -12.06 13.93 16.13
CA ILE A 450 -12.65 14.38 14.86
C ILE A 450 -12.37 13.38 13.76
N GLU A 451 -11.11 12.93 13.65
CA GLU A 451 -10.61 12.05 12.59
C GLU A 451 -9.35 11.31 13.05
N VAL A 452 -9.10 10.16 12.44
CA VAL A 452 -7.82 9.45 12.54
C VAL A 452 -7.31 9.26 11.11
N ASN A 453 -6.09 9.72 10.88
CA ASN A 453 -5.41 9.58 9.60
C ASN A 453 -4.36 8.47 9.73
N ASP A 454 -4.44 7.45 8.87
CA ASP A 454 -3.30 6.63 8.53
C ASP A 454 -2.33 7.48 7.69
N ASN A 455 -1.08 7.13 7.66
CA ASN A 455 -0.09 7.88 6.88
C ASN A 455 -0.16 9.42 7.10
N PRO A 456 -0.08 9.90 8.37
CA PRO A 456 -0.21 11.32 8.68
C PRO A 456 0.93 12.12 8.09
N SER A 457 0.70 13.41 7.89
CA SER A 457 1.74 14.33 7.46
C SER A 457 2.91 14.31 8.44
N ILE A 458 4.12 14.25 7.89
CA ILE A 458 5.39 14.51 8.56
C ILE A 458 6.21 15.37 7.61
N GLU A 459 6.22 16.66 7.88
CA GLU A 459 6.90 17.68 7.08
C GLU A 459 8.03 18.30 7.88
N SER A 460 9.11 18.61 7.18
CA SER A 460 10.29 19.24 7.80
C SER A 460 9.96 20.65 8.31
N GLY A 461 10.18 20.88 9.59
CA GLY A 461 9.91 22.15 10.26
C GLY A 461 8.50 22.27 10.84
N ILE A 462 7.65 21.22 10.66
CA ILE A 462 6.31 21.15 11.25
C ILE A 462 6.28 20.08 12.33
N GLU A 463 6.01 18.83 12.01
CA GLU A 463 5.88 17.75 12.98
C GLU A 463 7.22 17.39 13.63
N ASP A 464 8.32 17.57 12.93
CA ASP A 464 9.67 17.34 13.45
C ASP A 464 10.25 18.52 14.24
N LYS A 465 9.57 19.66 14.30
CA LYS A 465 10.08 20.92 14.87
C LYS A 465 10.62 20.77 16.30
N TYR A 466 10.01 19.91 17.11
CA TYR A 466 10.48 19.65 18.47
C TYR A 466 11.52 18.52 18.51
N LEU A 467 11.23 17.38 17.91
CA LEU A 467 12.09 16.19 17.98
C LEU A 467 13.27 16.22 17.00
N GLY A 468 13.19 17.01 15.93
CA GLY A 468 14.21 17.06 14.89
C GLY A 468 14.47 15.68 14.27
N ASP A 469 15.75 15.35 14.07
CA ASP A 469 16.20 14.07 13.54
C ASP A 469 15.71 12.86 14.36
N GLN A 470 15.40 13.04 15.66
CA GLN A 470 14.93 11.98 16.53
C GLN A 470 13.55 11.43 16.09
N LEU A 471 12.66 12.27 15.55
CA LEU A 471 11.38 11.83 15.03
C LEU A 471 11.55 10.73 13.97
N TYR A 472 12.44 10.97 13.03
CA TYR A 472 12.74 10.03 11.94
C TYR A 472 13.40 8.75 12.45
N LEU A 473 14.31 8.88 13.43
CA LEU A 473 14.95 7.75 14.08
C LEU A 473 13.95 6.87 14.82
N GLU A 474 13.00 7.43 15.56
CA GLU A 474 11.96 6.65 16.26
C GLU A 474 11.11 5.83 15.27
N ILE A 475 10.74 6.43 14.14
CA ILE A 475 9.97 5.74 13.10
C ILE A 475 10.79 4.61 12.47
N MET A 476 12.03 4.87 12.08
CA MET A 476 12.90 3.85 11.48
C MET A 476 13.32 2.76 12.47
N ASN A 477 13.46 3.06 13.76
CA ASN A 477 13.69 2.08 14.81
C ASN A 477 12.52 1.09 14.94
N GLU A 478 11.28 1.54 14.81
CA GLU A 478 10.13 0.63 14.83
C GLU A 478 10.12 -0.29 13.60
N PHE A 479 10.49 0.22 12.42
CA PHE A 479 10.70 -0.64 11.25
C PHE A 479 11.78 -1.69 11.53
N LEU A 480 12.94 -1.28 12.07
CA LEU A 480 14.02 -2.19 12.43
C LEU A 480 13.54 -3.25 13.43
N ARG A 481 12.81 -2.85 14.47
CA ARG A 481 12.25 -3.78 15.46
C ARG A 481 11.32 -4.82 14.82
N ARG A 482 10.43 -4.39 13.91
CA ARG A 482 9.52 -5.30 13.18
C ARG A 482 10.29 -6.23 12.25
N LEU A 483 11.29 -5.74 11.55
CA LEU A 483 12.16 -6.51 10.67
C LEU A 483 12.97 -7.57 11.45
N GLU A 484 13.48 -7.21 12.63
CA GLU A 484 14.19 -8.15 13.49
C GLU A 484 13.28 -9.20 14.13
N ALA A 485 12.05 -8.81 14.46
CA ALA A 485 11.07 -9.74 15.03
C ALA A 485 10.61 -10.81 14.03
N ARG A 486 10.63 -10.48 12.73
CA ARG A 486 10.27 -11.38 11.63
C ARG A 486 11.29 -12.51 11.40
N GLY A 487 12.54 -12.28 11.75
CA GLY A 487 13.65 -13.25 11.62
C GLY A 487 13.81 -14.20 12.80
N LYS A 488 12.89 -14.17 13.74
CA LYS A 488 12.81 -15.06 14.91
C LYS A 488 11.64 -16.01 14.75
#